data_7dfc3400e19c130667e89dac74e90421
#
_entry.id   7dfc3400e19c130667e89dac74e90421
#
_cell.length_a   1.000
_cell.length_b   1.000
_cell.length_c   1.000
_cell.angle_alpha   90.00
_cell.angle_beta   90.00
_cell.angle_gamma   90.00
#
_symmetry.space_group_name_H-M   'P 1'
#
loop_
_entity.id
_entity.type
_entity.pdbx_description
1 polymer ?
#
loop_
_entity_poly.entity_id
_entity_poly.type
_entity_poly.pdbx_seq_one_letter_code
_entity_poly.pdbx_strand_id
1 'polypeptide(L)'
;MSAAAVAAKVASAVLSSEKGRKTAGTVILVILVVLLTPVLAIAALFSSGISFDTSSLADQVVAQMSAEQQARMEQINAMGIEIENAMRDAGFGVRYLEAHVLFLLALSDHMGEEDFVSRLVSCFAANQTDSQLISAVNAKFGTEIEVEDFTHVMNGIRSVYIDTSNYVDPYTKNNLDLVEFAKEAERRGWGYVWGTYGLILTEERFNAKLEQYPDDIGEHEDFIRANWIGRRTADCGGLIKAYGWLDPETHEISYGANGFTDYGANGMYYAAPEKGSIETIPEIPGLAVWHEGHIGIYIGNGEVIEAMGTRYGVVKTVLANGSWTDWLKIPGITYIEVPESPAPTDTTETEEP
;
A
#
# COMPACT_ATOMS: atom_id res chain seq x y z
N MET A 1 -4.55 -14.73 4.47
CA MET A 1 -5.81 -14.61 5.25
C MET A 1 -6.98 -14.65 4.28
N SER A 2 -8.07 -15.34 4.59
CA SER A 2 -9.29 -15.20 3.79
C SER A 2 -9.83 -13.76 3.93
N ALA A 3 -10.58 -13.26 2.93
CA ALA A 3 -11.25 -11.96 3.04
C ALA A 3 -12.09 -11.87 4.32
N ALA A 4 -12.68 -12.98 4.72
CA ALA A 4 -13.36 -13.11 6.01
C ALA A 4 -12.44 -12.84 7.21
N ALA A 5 -11.16 -13.22 7.15
CA ALA A 5 -10.20 -12.96 8.22
C ALA A 5 -9.71 -11.50 8.23
N VAL A 6 -9.62 -10.85 7.06
CA VAL A 6 -9.32 -9.41 6.96
C VAL A 6 -10.54 -8.60 7.44
N ALA A 7 -11.75 -8.95 6.98
CA ALA A 7 -13.00 -8.36 7.47
C ALA A 7 -13.14 -8.54 8.98
N ALA A 8 -12.82 -9.72 9.51
CA ALA A 8 -12.85 -9.98 10.94
C ALA A 8 -11.79 -9.15 11.70
N LYS A 9 -10.60 -8.92 11.14
CA LYS A 9 -9.59 -8.05 11.76
C LYS A 9 -10.01 -6.58 11.74
N VAL A 10 -10.52 -6.07 10.63
CA VAL A 10 -11.04 -4.70 10.54
C VAL A 10 -12.26 -4.53 11.44
N ALA A 11 -13.20 -5.47 11.41
CA ALA A 11 -14.36 -5.48 12.31
C ALA A 11 -13.92 -5.58 13.78
N SER A 12 -12.93 -6.42 14.12
CA SER A 12 -12.37 -6.53 15.46
C SER A 12 -11.67 -5.24 15.90
N ALA A 13 -10.95 -4.56 14.97
CA ALA A 13 -10.31 -3.28 15.24
C ALA A 13 -11.34 -2.18 15.55
N VAL A 14 -12.40 -2.10 14.74
CA VAL A 14 -13.52 -1.17 14.96
C VAL A 14 -14.29 -1.48 16.24
N LEU A 15 -14.57 -2.77 16.50
CA LEU A 15 -15.30 -3.21 17.69
C LEU A 15 -14.46 -3.17 18.98
N SER A 16 -13.14 -3.11 18.89
CA SER A 16 -12.27 -2.95 20.06
C SER A 16 -12.19 -1.50 20.53
N SER A 17 -12.52 -0.53 19.67
CA SER A 17 -12.64 0.86 20.09
C SER A 17 -13.89 1.06 20.98
N GLU A 18 -13.80 1.90 22.00
CA GLU A 18 -14.92 2.12 22.95
C GLU A 18 -16.12 2.79 22.25
N LYS A 19 -15.86 3.65 21.27
CA LYS A 19 -16.86 4.35 20.45
C LYS A 19 -17.43 3.44 19.38
N GLY A 20 -16.59 2.59 18.73
CA GLY A 20 -17.04 1.56 17.77
C GLY A 20 -18.06 0.62 18.40
N ARG A 21 -17.92 0.27 19.69
CA ARG A 21 -18.91 -0.53 20.42
C ARG A 21 -20.22 0.20 20.72
N LYS A 22 -20.20 1.51 20.92
CA LYS A 22 -21.41 2.30 21.21
C LYS A 22 -22.20 2.66 19.97
N THR A 23 -21.52 2.74 18.81
CA THR A 23 -22.12 3.12 17.51
C THR A 23 -22.40 1.89 16.62
N ALA A 24 -21.77 0.75 16.93
CA ALA A 24 -21.91 -0.50 16.20
C ALA A 24 -23.24 -1.21 16.51
N GLY A 25 -24.35 -0.55 16.21
CA GLY A 25 -25.51 -1.31 15.76
C GLY A 25 -25.12 -2.09 14.51
N THR A 26 -25.78 -3.21 14.26
CA THR A 26 -25.61 -4.14 13.13
C THR A 26 -25.41 -3.46 11.77
N VAL A 27 -25.83 -2.20 11.62
CA VAL A 27 -25.76 -1.38 10.41
C VAL A 27 -24.31 -0.98 10.05
N ILE A 28 -23.46 -0.58 11.01
CA ILE A 28 -22.07 -0.17 10.72
C ILE A 28 -21.22 -1.37 10.33
N LEU A 29 -21.43 -2.53 10.97
CA LEU A 29 -20.73 -3.75 10.59
C LEU A 29 -21.08 -4.17 9.15
N VAL A 30 -22.34 -4.02 8.75
CA VAL A 30 -22.82 -4.33 7.40
C VAL A 30 -22.27 -3.32 6.39
N ILE A 31 -22.25 -2.05 6.72
CA ILE A 31 -21.69 -0.99 5.86
C ILE A 31 -20.17 -1.16 5.71
N LEU A 32 -19.43 -1.43 6.77
CA LEU A 32 -18.01 -1.77 6.70
C LEU A 32 -17.77 -3.02 5.85
N VAL A 33 -18.60 -4.04 6.00
CA VAL A 33 -18.52 -5.25 5.16
C VAL A 33 -18.84 -4.93 3.70
N VAL A 34 -19.84 -4.13 3.39
CA VAL A 34 -20.26 -3.82 2.00
C VAL A 34 -19.36 -2.81 1.33
N LEU A 35 -18.84 -1.79 2.02
CA LEU A 35 -17.89 -0.80 1.46
C LEU A 35 -16.46 -1.33 1.40
N LEU A 36 -16.09 -2.23 2.30
CA LEU A 36 -14.83 -2.97 2.22
C LEU A 36 -14.97 -4.24 1.34
N THR A 37 -16.17 -4.61 0.89
CA THR A 37 -16.38 -5.80 0.05
C THR A 37 -15.60 -5.74 -1.26
N PRO A 38 -15.44 -4.63 -1.99
CA PRO A 38 -14.54 -4.57 -3.13
C PRO A 38 -13.08 -4.81 -2.72
N VAL A 39 -12.60 -4.17 -1.64
CA VAL A 39 -11.26 -4.37 -1.07
C VAL A 39 -11.11 -5.80 -0.50
N LEU A 40 -12.16 -6.34 0.07
CA LEU A 40 -12.20 -7.68 0.67
C LEU A 40 -12.44 -8.77 -0.38
N ALA A 41 -13.18 -8.50 -1.45
CA ALA A 41 -13.35 -9.38 -2.61
C ALA A 41 -12.01 -9.56 -3.33
N ILE A 42 -11.29 -8.47 -3.49
CA ILE A 42 -9.93 -8.42 -4.02
C ILE A 42 -9.00 -9.28 -3.13
N ALA A 43 -9.03 -9.11 -1.82
CA ALA A 43 -8.24 -9.92 -0.89
C ALA A 43 -8.66 -11.41 -0.84
N ALA A 44 -9.92 -11.75 -1.12
CA ALA A 44 -10.43 -13.13 -1.11
C ALA A 44 -10.08 -13.94 -2.37
N LEU A 45 -10.03 -13.30 -3.53
CA LEU A 45 -9.65 -13.93 -4.79
C LEU A 45 -8.23 -14.50 -4.76
N PHE A 46 -7.38 -13.99 -3.84
CA PHE A 46 -5.96 -14.34 -3.76
C PHE A 46 -5.55 -15.25 -2.59
N SER A 47 -6.45 -15.51 -1.65
CA SER A 47 -6.08 -16.28 -0.45
C SER A 47 -6.31 -17.79 -0.54
N SER A 48 -7.07 -18.23 -1.51
CA SER A 48 -7.28 -19.68 -1.69
C SER A 48 -7.76 -19.89 -3.13
N GLY A 49 -7.28 -20.88 -3.85
CA GLY A 49 -7.81 -21.31 -5.15
C GLY A 49 -9.29 -21.78 -5.10
N ILE A 50 -10.06 -21.26 -4.16
CA ILE A 50 -11.50 -21.39 -4.02
C ILE A 50 -12.04 -20.01 -4.38
N SER A 51 -12.73 -19.92 -5.52
CA SER A 51 -13.55 -18.77 -5.88
C SER A 51 -14.68 -18.65 -4.84
N PHE A 52 -14.47 -17.85 -3.81
CA PHE A 52 -15.57 -17.36 -2.99
C PHE A 52 -16.31 -16.32 -3.85
N ASP A 53 -17.52 -16.62 -4.23
CA ASP A 53 -18.41 -15.65 -4.83
C ASP A 53 -18.83 -14.63 -3.74
N THR A 54 -18.00 -13.60 -3.58
CA THR A 54 -18.24 -12.51 -2.62
C THR A 54 -19.43 -11.66 -3.05
N SER A 55 -19.79 -11.65 -4.35
CA SER A 55 -20.99 -11.01 -4.84
C SER A 55 -22.23 -11.71 -4.26
N SER A 56 -22.25 -13.03 -4.20
CA SER A 56 -23.35 -13.78 -3.60
C SER A 56 -23.51 -13.55 -2.10
N LEU A 57 -22.42 -13.27 -1.38
CA LEU A 57 -22.46 -12.98 0.06
C LEU A 57 -22.95 -11.56 0.33
N ALA A 58 -22.51 -10.59 -0.48
CA ALA A 58 -23.00 -9.22 -0.44
C ALA A 58 -24.49 -9.17 -0.80
N ASP A 59 -24.89 -9.86 -1.86
CA ASP A 59 -26.30 -9.95 -2.29
C ASP A 59 -27.19 -10.60 -1.22
N GLN A 60 -26.71 -11.65 -0.53
CA GLN A 60 -27.43 -12.28 0.58
C GLN A 60 -27.59 -11.34 1.78
N VAL A 61 -26.58 -10.56 2.10
CA VAL A 61 -26.62 -9.55 3.18
C VAL A 61 -27.60 -8.46 2.80
N VAL A 62 -27.50 -7.92 1.59
CA VAL A 62 -28.42 -6.88 1.08
C VAL A 62 -29.88 -7.39 1.04
N ALA A 63 -30.09 -8.63 0.65
CA ALA A 63 -31.43 -9.24 0.63
C ALA A 63 -32.08 -9.42 2.02
N GLN A 64 -31.27 -9.44 3.08
CA GLN A 64 -31.74 -9.50 4.46
C GLN A 64 -31.96 -8.11 5.09
N MET A 65 -31.54 -7.04 4.43
CA MET A 65 -31.72 -5.67 4.91
C MET A 65 -33.14 -5.18 4.74
N SER A 66 -33.62 -4.37 5.68
CA SER A 66 -34.88 -3.63 5.48
C SER A 66 -34.74 -2.60 4.36
N ALA A 67 -35.86 -2.16 3.78
CA ALA A 67 -35.86 -1.10 2.77
C ALA A 67 -35.19 0.19 3.26
N GLU A 68 -35.36 0.50 4.55
CA GLU A 68 -34.70 1.67 5.18
C GLU A 68 -33.17 1.50 5.25
N GLN A 69 -32.71 0.31 5.60
CA GLN A 69 -31.28 -0.01 5.62
C GLN A 69 -30.65 0.04 4.23
N GLN A 70 -31.37 -0.48 3.21
CA GLN A 70 -30.93 -0.41 1.80
C GLN A 70 -30.84 1.03 1.33
N ALA A 71 -31.85 1.86 1.59
CA ALA A 71 -31.85 3.28 1.23
C ALA A 71 -30.70 4.03 1.94
N ARG A 72 -30.44 3.72 3.21
CA ARG A 72 -29.31 4.33 3.95
C ARG A 72 -27.97 3.90 3.36
N MET A 73 -27.82 2.66 2.96
CA MET A 73 -26.60 2.16 2.31
C MET A 73 -26.36 2.86 0.96
N GLU A 74 -27.42 3.06 0.14
CA GLU A 74 -27.32 3.80 -1.12
C GLU A 74 -26.87 5.25 -0.90
N GLN A 75 -27.39 5.92 0.13
CA GLN A 75 -26.98 7.27 0.50
C GLN A 75 -25.51 7.32 0.91
N ILE A 76 -25.04 6.35 1.70
CA ILE A 76 -23.64 6.26 2.13
C ILE A 76 -22.72 6.02 0.94
N ASN A 77 -23.11 5.13 0.01
CA ASN A 77 -22.35 4.88 -1.20
C ASN A 77 -22.24 6.13 -2.09
N ALA A 78 -23.36 6.83 -2.28
CA ALA A 78 -23.39 8.08 -3.05
C ALA A 78 -22.47 9.15 -2.42
N MET A 79 -22.53 9.29 -1.10
CA MET A 79 -21.66 10.20 -0.35
C MET A 79 -20.19 9.80 -0.46
N GLY A 80 -19.87 8.51 -0.43
CA GLY A 80 -18.51 8.01 -0.62
C GLY A 80 -17.94 8.43 -1.98
N ILE A 81 -18.71 8.28 -3.05
CA ILE A 81 -18.32 8.71 -4.40
C ILE A 81 -18.11 10.23 -4.46
N GLU A 82 -18.97 11.00 -3.81
CA GLU A 82 -18.85 12.46 -3.73
C GLU A 82 -17.57 12.88 -3.00
N ILE A 83 -17.27 12.26 -1.86
CA ILE A 83 -16.03 12.48 -1.10
C ILE A 83 -14.81 12.15 -1.97
N GLU A 84 -14.79 11.00 -2.65
CA GLU A 84 -13.66 10.59 -3.51
C GLU A 84 -13.40 11.60 -4.62
N ASN A 85 -14.46 12.05 -5.32
CA ASN A 85 -14.34 13.05 -6.37
C ASN A 85 -13.81 14.38 -5.83
N ALA A 86 -14.36 14.85 -4.72
CA ALA A 86 -13.94 16.10 -4.09
C ALA A 86 -12.48 16.04 -3.59
N MET A 87 -12.04 14.89 -3.04
CA MET A 87 -10.65 14.67 -2.65
C MET A 87 -9.71 14.70 -3.87
N ARG A 88 -10.13 14.12 -4.98
CA ARG A 88 -9.35 14.13 -6.24
C ARG A 88 -9.24 15.55 -6.80
N ASP A 89 -10.35 16.29 -6.86
CA ASP A 89 -10.39 17.66 -7.36
C ASP A 89 -9.55 18.62 -6.52
N ALA A 90 -9.45 18.36 -5.22
CA ALA A 90 -8.60 19.12 -4.30
C ALA A 90 -7.12 18.70 -4.30
N GLY A 91 -6.72 17.72 -5.12
CA GLY A 91 -5.35 17.19 -5.18
C GLY A 91 -4.99 16.20 -4.05
N PHE A 92 -6.00 15.72 -3.31
CA PHE A 92 -5.84 14.72 -2.24
C PHE A 92 -6.43 13.36 -2.60
N GLY A 93 -6.58 13.05 -3.88
CA GLY A 93 -7.18 11.79 -4.35
C GLY A 93 -6.56 10.53 -3.75
N VAL A 94 -5.27 10.58 -3.45
CA VAL A 94 -4.51 9.49 -2.81
C VAL A 94 -4.92 9.22 -1.36
N ARG A 95 -5.54 10.18 -0.71
CA ARG A 95 -5.98 10.11 0.69
C ARG A 95 -7.48 9.84 0.84
N TYR A 96 -8.16 9.45 -0.25
CA TYR A 96 -9.60 9.20 -0.22
C TYR A 96 -10.00 8.11 0.79
N LEU A 97 -9.15 7.09 1.00
CA LEU A 97 -9.39 6.05 1.99
C LEU A 97 -9.44 6.59 3.42
N GLU A 98 -8.58 7.55 3.74
CA GLU A 98 -8.60 8.23 5.05
C GLU A 98 -9.89 9.02 5.24
N ALA A 99 -10.33 9.74 4.19
CA ALA A 99 -11.60 10.46 4.20
C ALA A 99 -12.80 9.52 4.35
N HIS A 100 -12.82 8.38 3.66
CA HIS A 100 -13.85 7.35 3.80
C HIS A 100 -13.88 6.74 5.21
N VAL A 101 -12.72 6.43 5.77
CA VAL A 101 -12.64 5.89 7.15
C VAL A 101 -13.20 6.90 8.15
N LEU A 102 -12.82 8.17 8.05
CA LEU A 102 -13.35 9.23 8.90
C LEU A 102 -14.87 9.39 8.75
N PHE A 103 -15.35 9.42 7.51
CA PHE A 103 -16.78 9.49 7.22
C PHE A 103 -17.55 8.34 7.87
N LEU A 104 -17.09 7.10 7.67
CA LEU A 104 -17.78 5.91 8.17
C LEU A 104 -17.71 5.75 9.69
N LEU A 105 -16.56 6.07 10.29
CA LEU A 105 -16.35 5.85 11.72
C LEU A 105 -16.98 6.94 12.61
N ALA A 106 -17.01 8.20 12.13
CA ALA A 106 -17.32 9.32 13.01
C ALA A 106 -18.19 10.40 12.41
N LEU A 107 -18.29 10.51 11.07
CA LEU A 107 -18.90 11.66 10.42
C LEU A 107 -20.17 11.33 9.63
N SER A 108 -20.65 10.08 9.65
CA SER A 108 -21.85 9.67 8.89
C SER A 108 -23.13 10.42 9.28
N ASP A 109 -23.19 10.98 10.48
CA ASP A 109 -24.33 11.78 10.95
C ASP A 109 -24.35 13.18 10.33
N HIS A 110 -23.21 13.66 9.79
CA HIS A 110 -23.09 14.94 9.08
C HIS A 110 -23.47 14.87 7.60
N MET A 111 -23.77 13.67 7.08
CA MET A 111 -24.03 13.42 5.66
C MET A 111 -25.16 14.31 5.06
N GLY A 112 -26.10 14.78 5.87
CA GLY A 112 -27.19 15.66 5.43
C GLY A 112 -26.85 17.16 5.42
N GLU A 113 -25.66 17.56 5.84
CA GLU A 113 -25.21 18.96 5.85
C GLU A 113 -24.73 19.37 4.46
N GLU A 114 -25.19 20.51 3.94
CA GLU A 114 -24.92 20.98 2.57
C GLU A 114 -23.41 21.17 2.29
N ASP A 115 -22.64 21.53 3.31
CA ASP A 115 -21.19 21.80 3.20
C ASP A 115 -20.31 20.67 3.72
N PHE A 116 -20.87 19.50 4.04
CA PHE A 116 -20.17 18.39 4.68
C PHE A 116 -18.90 17.98 3.94
N VAL A 117 -18.99 17.70 2.64
CA VAL A 117 -17.86 17.22 1.82
C VAL A 117 -16.76 18.27 1.74
N SER A 118 -17.10 19.52 1.50
CA SER A 118 -16.12 20.62 1.42
C SER A 118 -15.41 20.85 2.76
N ARG A 119 -16.13 20.72 3.87
CA ARG A 119 -15.56 20.80 5.22
C ARG A 119 -14.61 19.64 5.49
N LEU A 120 -14.98 18.42 5.11
CA LEU A 120 -14.12 17.24 5.26
C LEU A 120 -12.82 17.40 4.46
N VAL A 121 -12.93 17.75 3.18
CA VAL A 121 -11.77 17.98 2.31
C VAL A 121 -10.85 19.06 2.88
N SER A 122 -11.43 20.14 3.46
CA SER A 122 -10.64 21.22 4.07
C SER A 122 -9.81 20.82 5.30
N CYS A 123 -10.02 19.61 5.84
CA CYS A 123 -9.19 19.05 6.93
C CYS A 123 -7.87 18.46 6.41
N PHE A 124 -7.73 18.22 5.11
CA PHE A 124 -6.56 17.61 4.52
C PHE A 124 -5.51 18.64 4.09
N ALA A 125 -4.26 18.31 4.30
CA ALA A 125 -3.11 19.12 3.89
C ALA A 125 -1.95 18.23 3.42
N ALA A 126 -1.04 18.77 2.61
CA ALA A 126 0.15 18.07 2.17
C ALA A 126 1.05 17.71 3.38
N ASN A 127 1.67 16.52 3.34
CA ASN A 127 2.60 16.03 4.37
C ASN A 127 2.03 16.00 5.80
N GLN A 128 0.71 15.90 5.93
CA GLN A 128 0.00 15.88 7.20
C GLN A 128 0.07 14.49 7.85
N THR A 129 0.40 14.43 9.14
CA THR A 129 0.35 13.19 9.91
C THR A 129 -1.09 12.82 10.31
N ASP A 130 -1.32 11.53 10.67
CA ASP A 130 -2.62 11.08 11.19
C ASP A 130 -3.07 11.95 12.38
N SER A 131 -2.16 12.29 13.29
CA SER A 131 -2.46 13.14 14.45
C SER A 131 -2.92 14.55 14.04
N GLN A 132 -2.28 15.15 13.05
CA GLN A 132 -2.66 16.47 12.53
C GLN A 132 -4.02 16.42 11.81
N LEU A 133 -4.28 15.35 11.03
CA LEU A 133 -5.56 15.15 10.38
C LEU A 133 -6.68 14.99 11.41
N ILE A 134 -6.52 14.12 12.40
CA ILE A 134 -7.53 13.91 13.44
C ILE A 134 -7.79 15.17 14.25
N SER A 135 -6.74 15.93 14.57
CA SER A 135 -6.90 17.22 15.25
C SER A 135 -7.74 18.20 14.41
N ALA A 136 -7.48 18.28 13.08
CA ALA A 136 -8.24 19.15 12.17
C ALA A 136 -9.72 18.72 12.07
N VAL A 137 -9.98 17.41 11.97
CA VAL A 137 -11.34 16.85 11.92
C VAL A 137 -12.10 17.09 13.22
N ASN A 138 -11.47 16.80 14.36
CA ASN A 138 -12.09 17.03 15.66
C ASN A 138 -12.46 18.51 15.86
N ALA A 139 -11.56 19.42 15.49
CA ALA A 139 -11.83 20.86 15.57
C ALA A 139 -12.94 21.31 14.62
N LYS A 140 -13.01 20.75 13.40
CA LYS A 140 -13.96 21.15 12.37
C LYS A 140 -15.37 20.60 12.59
N PHE A 141 -15.48 19.37 13.11
CA PHE A 141 -16.76 18.65 13.27
C PHE A 141 -17.20 18.51 14.73
N GLY A 142 -16.39 18.96 15.69
CA GLY A 142 -16.70 18.83 17.12
C GLY A 142 -16.70 17.38 17.59
N THR A 143 -15.90 16.52 16.93
CA THR A 143 -15.75 15.11 17.28
C THR A 143 -14.62 14.90 18.30
N GLU A 144 -14.58 13.72 18.87
CA GLU A 144 -13.53 13.28 19.82
C GLU A 144 -12.93 11.95 19.30
N ILE A 145 -12.43 11.98 18.05
CA ILE A 145 -11.79 10.80 17.46
C ILE A 145 -10.41 10.64 18.10
N GLU A 146 -10.13 9.45 18.62
CA GLU A 146 -8.83 9.12 19.14
C GLU A 146 -7.86 8.80 17.99
N VAL A 147 -6.67 9.38 18.03
CA VAL A 147 -5.63 9.17 16.99
C VAL A 147 -5.25 7.71 16.88
N GLU A 148 -5.13 7.02 18.02
CA GLU A 148 -4.77 5.60 18.09
C GLU A 148 -5.81 4.71 17.40
N ASP A 149 -7.11 4.97 17.60
CA ASP A 149 -8.20 4.24 16.95
C ASP A 149 -8.18 4.40 15.44
N PHE A 150 -8.03 5.64 14.95
CA PHE A 150 -7.92 5.92 13.53
C PHE A 150 -6.69 5.27 12.92
N THR A 151 -5.52 5.47 13.52
CA THR A 151 -4.26 4.89 13.03
C THR A 151 -4.30 3.36 13.01
N HIS A 152 -4.93 2.74 14.01
CA HIS A 152 -5.10 1.29 14.05
C HIS A 152 -5.93 0.76 12.87
N VAL A 153 -7.06 1.40 12.57
CA VAL A 153 -7.91 1.05 11.41
C VAL A 153 -7.15 1.29 10.11
N MET A 154 -6.51 2.46 9.97
CA MET A 154 -5.75 2.79 8.76
C MET A 154 -4.58 1.85 8.52
N ASN A 155 -3.86 1.44 9.56
CA ASN A 155 -2.79 0.45 9.43
C ASN A 155 -3.33 -0.91 8.94
N GLY A 156 -4.51 -1.32 9.40
CA GLY A 156 -5.20 -2.50 8.89
C GLY A 156 -5.49 -2.39 7.38
N ILE A 157 -6.03 -1.27 6.94
CA ILE A 157 -6.36 -1.00 5.53
C ILE A 157 -5.08 -0.85 4.69
N ARG A 158 -4.15 -0.01 5.13
CA ARG A 158 -2.86 0.23 4.44
C ARG A 158 -2.03 -1.05 4.29
N SER A 159 -2.17 -2.03 5.21
CA SER A 159 -1.46 -3.32 5.08
C SER A 159 -1.94 -4.15 3.88
N VAL A 160 -3.17 -3.94 3.43
CA VAL A 160 -3.78 -4.68 2.31
C VAL A 160 -3.60 -3.94 0.98
N TYR A 161 -3.71 -2.60 0.99
CA TYR A 161 -3.69 -1.76 -0.21
C TYR A 161 -2.27 -1.28 -0.54
N ILE A 162 -1.91 -1.29 -1.82
CA ILE A 162 -0.65 -0.68 -2.31
C ILE A 162 -0.98 0.69 -2.89
N ASP A 163 -0.38 1.72 -2.32
CA ASP A 163 -0.59 3.09 -2.77
C ASP A 163 0.26 3.39 -4.01
N THR A 164 -0.40 3.68 -5.12
CA THR A 164 0.23 4.01 -6.41
C THR A 164 0.08 5.49 -6.78
N SER A 165 -0.35 6.29 -5.87
CA SER A 165 -0.74 7.68 -6.08
C SER A 165 0.40 8.61 -6.46
N ASN A 166 1.61 8.28 -6.03
CA ASN A 166 2.84 9.01 -6.36
C ASN A 166 3.50 8.49 -7.65
N TYR A 167 2.85 7.57 -8.37
CA TYR A 167 3.41 7.03 -9.60
C TYR A 167 3.29 8.05 -10.73
N VAL A 168 4.37 8.12 -11.51
CA VAL A 168 4.44 9.01 -12.68
C VAL A 168 3.62 8.43 -13.84
N ASP A 169 3.71 7.11 -14.03
CA ASP A 169 2.95 6.37 -15.04
C ASP A 169 2.69 4.93 -14.56
N PRO A 170 1.59 4.69 -13.82
CA PRO A 170 1.29 3.38 -13.25
C PRO A 170 1.06 2.28 -14.28
N TYR A 171 0.80 2.64 -15.54
CA TYR A 171 0.56 1.67 -16.62
C TYR A 171 1.85 1.19 -17.29
N THR A 172 2.97 1.87 -17.07
CA THR A 172 4.29 1.49 -17.57
C THR A 172 5.16 1.05 -16.40
N LYS A 173 5.79 -0.12 -16.49
CA LYS A 173 6.78 -0.51 -15.48
C LYS A 173 8.05 0.31 -15.68
N ASN A 174 8.21 1.35 -14.88
CA ASN A 174 9.29 2.31 -14.99
C ASN A 174 10.12 2.44 -13.71
N ASN A 175 11.30 3.01 -13.83
CA ASN A 175 12.27 3.14 -12.76
C ASN A 175 11.81 4.09 -11.63
N LEU A 176 11.06 5.15 -11.94
CA LEU A 176 10.63 6.13 -10.93
C LEU A 176 9.53 5.55 -10.05
N ASP A 177 8.56 4.87 -10.65
CA ASP A 177 7.48 4.22 -9.91
C ASP A 177 7.99 3.01 -9.12
N LEU A 178 9.03 2.31 -9.61
CA LEU A 178 9.73 1.29 -8.83
C LEU A 178 10.34 1.88 -7.55
N VAL A 179 10.92 3.08 -7.62
CA VAL A 179 11.46 3.79 -6.45
C VAL A 179 10.35 4.12 -5.46
N GLU A 180 9.22 4.65 -5.92
CA GLU A 180 8.09 4.96 -5.04
C GLU A 180 7.48 3.69 -4.43
N PHE A 181 7.38 2.60 -5.18
CA PHE A 181 6.97 1.30 -4.66
C PHE A 181 7.91 0.78 -3.56
N ALA A 182 9.22 0.90 -3.78
CA ALA A 182 10.21 0.45 -2.79
C ALA A 182 10.14 1.30 -1.50
N LYS A 183 10.02 2.63 -1.63
CA LYS A 183 9.81 3.54 -0.49
C LYS A 183 8.54 3.21 0.29
N GLU A 184 7.47 2.88 -0.43
CA GLU A 184 6.22 2.48 0.19
C GLU A 184 6.36 1.15 0.96
N ALA A 185 7.04 0.16 0.39
CA ALA A 185 7.31 -1.12 1.03
C ALA A 185 8.16 -0.94 2.30
N GLU A 186 9.18 -0.09 2.25
CA GLU A 186 10.03 0.26 3.41
C GLU A 186 9.20 0.97 4.49
N ARG A 187 8.50 2.05 4.13
CA ARG A 187 7.66 2.83 5.04
C ARG A 187 6.61 1.98 5.76
N ARG A 188 6.07 0.95 5.09
CA ARG A 188 5.09 0.01 5.66
C ARG A 188 5.71 -1.15 6.43
N GLY A 189 7.02 -1.23 6.50
CA GLY A 189 7.73 -2.27 7.23
C GLY A 189 7.43 -3.67 6.69
N TRP A 190 7.56 -3.85 5.37
CA TRP A 190 7.45 -5.19 4.78
C TRP A 190 8.50 -6.12 5.38
N GLY A 191 8.09 -7.35 5.68
CA GLY A 191 8.97 -8.37 6.18
C GLY A 191 9.79 -9.03 5.09
N TYR A 192 10.78 -9.81 5.51
CA TYR A 192 11.53 -10.69 4.62
C TYR A 192 11.20 -12.14 4.89
N VAL A 193 10.81 -12.86 3.85
CA VAL A 193 10.72 -14.32 3.83
C VAL A 193 11.17 -14.81 2.47
N TRP A 194 12.07 -15.78 2.45
CA TRP A 194 12.61 -16.35 1.21
C TRP A 194 11.50 -16.87 0.30
N GLY A 195 11.58 -16.58 -0.99
CA GLY A 195 10.61 -16.99 -2.00
C GLY A 195 9.28 -16.22 -1.97
N THR A 196 9.16 -15.12 -1.23
CA THR A 196 7.97 -14.27 -1.24
C THR A 196 8.17 -13.02 -2.12
N TYR A 197 7.04 -12.42 -2.55
CA TYR A 197 7.02 -11.35 -3.55
C TYR A 197 5.89 -10.33 -3.28
N GLY A 198 5.81 -9.83 -2.07
CA GLY A 198 4.90 -8.73 -1.72
C GLY A 198 3.48 -9.14 -1.32
N LEU A 199 3.16 -10.43 -1.25
CA LEU A 199 1.88 -10.89 -0.72
C LEU A 199 1.86 -10.85 0.80
N ILE A 200 0.66 -10.70 1.38
CA ILE A 200 0.47 -10.81 2.83
C ILE A 200 0.81 -12.24 3.25
N LEU A 201 1.73 -12.38 4.20
CA LEU A 201 2.15 -13.67 4.75
C LEU A 201 1.06 -14.19 5.69
N THR A 202 0.33 -15.19 5.26
CA THR A 202 -0.60 -15.93 6.11
C THR A 202 0.10 -17.16 6.71
N GLU A 203 -0.46 -17.77 7.75
CA GLU A 203 0.05 -19.03 8.28
C GLU A 203 0.13 -20.12 7.20
N GLU A 204 -0.88 -20.20 6.32
CA GLU A 204 -0.89 -21.16 5.22
C GLU A 204 0.24 -20.91 4.23
N ARG A 205 0.44 -19.64 3.80
CA ARG A 205 1.54 -19.27 2.90
C ARG A 205 2.88 -19.49 3.53
N PHE A 206 3.02 -19.18 4.81
CA PHE A 206 4.25 -19.43 5.55
C PHE A 206 4.57 -20.92 5.60
N ASN A 207 3.62 -21.78 5.96
CA ASN A 207 3.83 -23.22 6.02
C ASN A 207 4.19 -23.79 4.64
N ALA A 208 3.55 -23.32 3.56
CA ALA A 208 3.91 -23.71 2.19
C ALA A 208 5.34 -23.27 1.82
N LYS A 209 5.79 -22.09 2.26
CA LYS A 209 7.16 -21.62 2.04
C LYS A 209 8.19 -22.38 2.88
N LEU A 210 7.85 -22.70 4.12
CA LEU A 210 8.69 -23.52 4.99
C LEU A 210 8.89 -24.93 4.43
N GLU A 211 7.84 -25.53 3.86
CA GLU A 211 7.95 -26.83 3.17
C GLU A 211 8.79 -26.72 1.88
N GLN A 212 8.64 -25.63 1.13
CA GLN A 212 9.35 -25.39 -0.13
C GLN A 212 10.85 -25.09 0.08
N TYR A 213 11.20 -24.36 1.15
CA TYR A 213 12.53 -23.83 1.45
C TYR A 213 12.93 -24.07 2.91
N PRO A 214 13.00 -25.32 3.37
CA PRO A 214 13.24 -25.62 4.79
C PRO A 214 14.61 -25.12 5.28
N ASP A 215 15.63 -25.15 4.42
CA ASP A 215 16.99 -24.76 4.78
C ASP A 215 17.13 -23.22 4.91
N ASP A 216 16.35 -22.45 4.12
CA ASP A 216 16.41 -20.99 4.11
C ASP A 216 15.51 -20.35 5.17
N ILE A 217 14.45 -21.02 5.58
CA ILE A 217 13.39 -20.49 6.43
C ILE A 217 13.39 -21.12 7.83
N GLY A 218 13.74 -22.40 7.94
CA GLY A 218 13.54 -23.19 9.16
C GLY A 218 14.23 -22.63 10.41
N GLU A 219 15.47 -22.14 10.29
CA GLU A 219 16.18 -21.51 11.42
C GLU A 219 15.52 -20.20 11.91
N HIS A 220 14.62 -19.63 11.10
CA HIS A 220 13.96 -18.36 11.36
C HIS A 220 12.47 -18.49 11.65
N GLU A 221 11.94 -19.71 11.75
CA GLU A 221 10.50 -19.96 11.88
C GLU A 221 9.84 -19.16 13.01
N ASP A 222 10.38 -19.26 14.22
CA ASP A 222 9.82 -18.56 15.39
C ASP A 222 9.82 -17.02 15.19
N PHE A 223 10.90 -16.49 14.61
CA PHE A 223 11.02 -15.07 14.34
C PHE A 223 9.99 -14.60 13.31
N ILE A 224 9.85 -15.36 12.21
CA ILE A 224 8.90 -15.04 11.13
C ILE A 224 7.46 -15.08 11.65
N ARG A 225 7.11 -16.11 12.42
CA ARG A 225 5.77 -16.22 13.03
C ARG A 225 5.45 -15.04 13.96
N ALA A 226 6.42 -14.64 14.77
CA ALA A 226 6.24 -13.55 15.71
C ALA A 226 6.16 -12.15 15.02
N ASN A 227 6.86 -11.95 13.91
CA ASN A 227 7.07 -10.62 13.35
C ASN A 227 6.41 -10.39 11.99
N TRP A 228 6.33 -11.40 11.12
CA TRP A 228 5.95 -11.22 9.73
C TRP A 228 4.57 -11.77 9.36
N ILE A 229 3.98 -12.68 10.14
CA ILE A 229 2.61 -13.15 9.90
C ILE A 229 1.64 -11.96 9.93
N GLY A 230 0.82 -11.87 8.88
CA GLY A 230 -0.14 -10.78 8.69
C GLY A 230 0.43 -9.53 8.00
N ARG A 231 1.74 -9.47 7.72
CA ARG A 231 2.39 -8.40 6.96
C ARG A 231 2.68 -8.84 5.52
N ARG A 232 2.91 -7.88 4.63
CA ARG A 232 3.50 -8.17 3.32
C ARG A 232 4.96 -8.56 3.51
N THR A 233 5.41 -9.53 2.70
CA THR A 233 6.80 -10.01 2.74
C THR A 233 7.35 -10.17 1.34
N ALA A 234 8.64 -9.90 1.18
CA ALA A 234 9.37 -10.14 -0.06
C ALA A 234 10.79 -10.61 0.26
N ASP A 235 11.38 -11.45 -0.59
CA ASP A 235 12.83 -11.59 -0.65
C ASP A 235 13.45 -10.48 -1.51
N CYS A 236 14.76 -10.46 -1.68
CA CYS A 236 15.46 -9.40 -2.40
C CYS A 236 15.00 -9.25 -3.86
N GLY A 237 14.90 -10.33 -4.61
CA GLY A 237 14.34 -10.34 -5.97
C GLY A 237 12.83 -10.17 -5.97
N GLY A 238 12.15 -10.69 -4.95
CA GLY A 238 10.71 -10.61 -4.76
C GLY A 238 10.19 -9.18 -4.58
N LEU A 239 10.97 -8.27 -3.99
CA LEU A 239 10.59 -6.86 -3.87
C LEU A 239 10.45 -6.21 -5.26
N ILE A 240 11.41 -6.46 -6.16
CA ILE A 240 11.37 -5.96 -7.54
C ILE A 240 10.23 -6.63 -8.34
N LYS A 241 10.08 -7.94 -8.19
CA LYS A 241 9.01 -8.72 -8.84
C LYS A 241 7.63 -8.28 -8.37
N ALA A 242 7.48 -7.92 -7.11
CA ALA A 242 6.23 -7.40 -6.57
C ALA A 242 5.76 -6.15 -7.34
N TYR A 243 6.67 -5.22 -7.64
CA TYR A 243 6.37 -4.08 -8.50
C TYR A 243 6.06 -4.51 -9.94
N GLY A 244 6.89 -5.38 -10.52
CA GLY A 244 6.67 -5.87 -11.89
C GLY A 244 5.31 -6.55 -12.08
N TRP A 245 4.84 -7.27 -11.07
CA TRP A 245 3.57 -8.01 -11.07
C TRP A 245 2.39 -7.24 -10.50
N LEU A 246 2.59 -5.99 -10.05
CA LEU A 246 1.52 -5.14 -9.55
C LEU A 246 0.60 -4.72 -10.70
N ASP A 247 -0.69 -4.97 -10.56
CA ASP A 247 -1.71 -4.43 -11.44
C ASP A 247 -2.03 -2.98 -11.05
N PRO A 248 -1.97 -2.03 -11.99
CA PRO A 248 -2.15 -0.61 -11.68
C PRO A 248 -3.60 -0.21 -11.37
N GLU A 249 -4.58 -1.01 -11.81
CA GLU A 249 -6.01 -0.72 -11.60
C GLU A 249 -6.53 -1.36 -10.32
N THR A 250 -6.16 -2.62 -10.10
CA THR A 250 -6.64 -3.38 -8.93
C THR A 250 -5.71 -3.27 -7.73
N HIS A 251 -4.49 -2.77 -7.93
CA HIS A 251 -3.43 -2.69 -6.91
C HIS A 251 -3.02 -4.06 -6.34
N GLU A 252 -3.22 -5.10 -7.12
CA GLU A 252 -2.93 -6.48 -6.74
C GLU A 252 -1.60 -6.95 -7.32
N ILE A 253 -0.93 -7.81 -6.57
CA ILE A 253 0.29 -8.47 -7.03
C ILE A 253 -0.06 -9.90 -7.40
N SER A 254 -0.02 -10.21 -8.70
CA SER A 254 -0.30 -11.54 -9.23
C SER A 254 0.94 -12.15 -9.85
N TYR A 255 1.33 -13.35 -9.39
CA TYR A 255 2.51 -14.06 -9.90
C TYR A 255 2.52 -14.15 -11.43
N GLY A 256 3.62 -13.69 -12.05
CA GLY A 256 3.80 -13.74 -13.50
C GLY A 256 2.98 -12.70 -14.30
N ALA A 257 2.30 -11.75 -13.65
CA ALA A 257 1.53 -10.73 -14.31
C ALA A 257 2.40 -9.76 -15.14
N ASN A 258 1.76 -8.99 -16.02
CA ASN A 258 2.37 -7.93 -16.84
C ASN A 258 3.54 -8.40 -17.74
N GLY A 259 3.72 -9.70 -17.95
CA GLY A 259 4.85 -10.26 -18.69
C GLY A 259 6.20 -10.05 -18.00
N PHE A 260 6.22 -9.61 -16.73
CA PHE A 260 7.44 -9.42 -15.97
C PHE A 260 8.01 -10.78 -15.55
N THR A 261 9.26 -11.05 -15.93
CA THR A 261 9.88 -12.37 -15.79
C THR A 261 10.25 -12.69 -14.35
N ASP A 262 10.03 -13.93 -13.92
CA ASP A 262 10.40 -14.43 -12.60
C ASP A 262 11.90 -14.70 -12.49
N TYR A 263 12.69 -13.64 -12.44
CA TYR A 263 14.12 -13.74 -12.15
C TYR A 263 14.39 -13.57 -10.65
N GLY A 264 15.31 -14.36 -10.10
CA GLY A 264 15.99 -14.02 -8.84
C GLY A 264 17.09 -12.99 -9.05
N ALA A 265 17.79 -12.59 -7.98
CA ALA A 265 18.84 -11.58 -8.01
C ALA A 265 19.89 -11.82 -9.12
N ASN A 266 20.44 -13.03 -9.17
CA ASN A 266 21.44 -13.40 -10.19
C ASN A 266 20.83 -13.46 -11.60
N GLY A 267 19.57 -13.92 -11.72
CA GLY A 267 18.86 -13.95 -13.00
C GLY A 267 18.66 -12.53 -13.58
N MET A 268 18.28 -11.56 -12.74
CA MET A 268 18.17 -10.16 -13.15
C MET A 268 19.51 -9.58 -13.61
N TYR A 269 20.60 -9.88 -12.88
CA TYR A 269 21.93 -9.45 -13.25
C TYR A 269 22.40 -10.02 -14.60
N TYR A 270 22.21 -11.33 -14.84
CA TYR A 270 22.62 -11.96 -16.10
C TYR A 270 21.78 -11.51 -17.29
N ALA A 271 20.49 -11.23 -17.09
CA ALA A 271 19.56 -10.79 -18.12
C ALA A 271 19.54 -9.25 -18.31
N ALA A 272 20.30 -8.49 -17.53
CA ALA A 272 20.32 -7.05 -17.56
C ALA A 272 20.76 -6.50 -18.93
N PRO A 273 20.02 -5.55 -19.54
CA PRO A 273 20.39 -4.95 -20.81
C PRO A 273 21.61 -4.04 -20.70
N GLU A 274 21.85 -3.49 -19.52
CA GLU A 274 22.99 -2.61 -19.23
C GLU A 274 23.38 -2.78 -17.76
N LYS A 275 24.68 -2.85 -17.50
CA LYS A 275 25.26 -2.99 -16.16
C LYS A 275 26.72 -2.57 -16.12
N GLY A 276 27.24 -2.29 -14.94
CA GLY A 276 28.63 -1.90 -14.74
C GLY A 276 29.06 -2.02 -13.29
N SER A 277 30.37 -1.79 -13.03
CA SER A 277 30.91 -1.78 -11.69
C SER A 277 30.18 -0.75 -10.82
N ILE A 278 29.97 -1.06 -9.55
CA ILE A 278 29.33 -0.16 -8.59
C ILE A 278 30.04 1.20 -8.49
N GLU A 279 31.36 1.24 -8.71
CA GLU A 279 32.14 2.48 -8.72
C GLU A 279 31.72 3.46 -9.82
N THR A 280 31.03 2.97 -10.85
CA THR A 280 30.57 3.76 -12.01
C THR A 280 29.06 3.95 -12.04
N ILE A 281 28.37 3.70 -10.93
CA ILE A 281 26.90 3.83 -10.90
C ILE A 281 26.47 5.24 -11.30
N PRO A 282 25.63 5.38 -12.32
CA PRO A 282 25.08 6.68 -12.68
C PRO A 282 23.99 7.10 -11.67
N GLU A 283 23.80 8.41 -11.52
CA GLU A 283 22.75 8.96 -10.65
C GLU A 283 21.36 8.82 -11.29
N ILE A 284 20.93 7.57 -11.46
CA ILE A 284 19.64 7.21 -12.04
C ILE A 284 18.84 6.40 -11.01
N PRO A 285 17.84 7.00 -10.35
CA PRO A 285 16.98 6.27 -9.41
C PRO A 285 16.26 5.11 -10.12
N GLY A 286 16.11 3.98 -9.41
CA GLY A 286 15.49 2.77 -9.91
C GLY A 286 16.44 1.80 -10.62
N LEU A 287 17.75 2.11 -10.70
CA LEU A 287 18.76 1.09 -10.99
C LEU A 287 18.76 0.05 -9.87
N ALA A 288 19.09 -1.18 -10.20
CA ALA A 288 19.43 -2.13 -9.16
C ALA A 288 20.92 -2.08 -8.82
N VAL A 289 21.23 -2.34 -7.56
CA VAL A 289 22.57 -2.64 -7.06
C VAL A 289 22.64 -4.11 -6.67
N TRP A 290 23.76 -4.76 -7.00
CA TRP A 290 23.85 -6.20 -6.94
C TRP A 290 25.22 -6.67 -6.42
N HIS A 291 25.20 -7.79 -5.71
CA HIS A 291 26.29 -8.72 -5.55
C HIS A 291 25.75 -10.14 -5.69
N GLU A 292 26.59 -11.13 -5.85
CA GLU A 292 26.15 -12.51 -6.04
C GLU A 292 25.17 -12.95 -4.93
N GLY A 293 23.95 -13.33 -5.34
CA GLY A 293 22.90 -13.79 -4.45
C GLY A 293 22.01 -12.71 -3.86
N HIS A 294 22.30 -11.40 -4.07
CA HIS A 294 21.51 -10.33 -3.49
C HIS A 294 21.34 -9.14 -4.44
N ILE A 295 20.23 -8.40 -4.26
CA ILE A 295 19.87 -7.24 -5.10
C ILE A 295 19.08 -6.22 -4.29
N GLY A 296 19.34 -4.93 -4.52
CA GLY A 296 18.62 -3.80 -3.95
C GLY A 296 18.24 -2.79 -5.02
N ILE A 297 17.43 -1.81 -4.68
CA ILE A 297 16.95 -0.74 -5.56
C ILE A 297 17.62 0.55 -5.15
N TYR A 298 18.45 1.13 -6.03
CA TYR A 298 19.05 2.44 -5.85
C TYR A 298 17.97 3.52 -5.98
N ILE A 299 17.81 4.35 -4.97
CA ILE A 299 16.74 5.37 -4.95
C ILE A 299 17.28 6.79 -5.16
N GLY A 300 18.56 6.92 -5.55
CA GLY A 300 19.26 8.19 -5.71
C GLY A 300 20.00 8.64 -4.44
N ASN A 301 20.85 9.65 -4.58
CA ASN A 301 21.58 10.29 -3.48
C ASN A 301 22.40 9.32 -2.60
N GLY A 302 22.89 8.21 -3.16
CA GLY A 302 23.65 7.21 -2.42
C GLY A 302 22.82 6.36 -1.46
N GLU A 303 21.50 6.29 -1.64
CA GLU A 303 20.58 5.48 -0.84
C GLU A 303 20.06 4.27 -1.63
N VAL A 304 19.84 3.17 -0.93
CA VAL A 304 19.31 1.91 -1.46
C VAL A 304 18.14 1.44 -0.60
N ILE A 305 17.10 0.89 -1.21
CA ILE A 305 16.08 0.11 -0.52
C ILE A 305 16.23 -1.35 -0.93
N GLU A 306 16.28 -2.21 0.07
CA GLU A 306 16.50 -3.64 -0.13
C GLU A 306 15.66 -4.48 0.84
N ALA A 307 15.22 -5.65 0.42
CA ALA A 307 14.76 -6.68 1.32
C ALA A 307 16.01 -7.43 1.86
N MET A 308 16.55 -6.92 2.97
CA MET A 308 17.89 -7.23 3.45
C MET A 308 18.02 -8.64 4.04
N GLY A 309 16.97 -9.13 4.67
CA GLY A 309 16.97 -10.45 5.30
C GLY A 309 15.92 -10.60 6.37
N THR A 310 15.75 -11.82 6.88
CA THR A 310 14.63 -12.21 7.74
C THR A 310 14.46 -11.35 8.99
N ARG A 311 15.57 -10.89 9.59
CA ARG A 311 15.51 -10.09 10.82
C ARG A 311 15.29 -8.59 10.58
N TYR A 312 15.42 -8.14 9.34
CA TYR A 312 15.39 -6.72 8.98
C TYR A 312 14.14 -6.35 8.18
N GLY A 313 13.67 -7.24 7.27
CA GLY A 313 12.62 -6.92 6.32
C GLY A 313 13.11 -6.01 5.20
N VAL A 314 12.23 -5.16 4.70
CA VAL A 314 12.56 -4.12 3.71
C VAL A 314 13.04 -2.88 4.44
N VAL A 315 14.26 -2.44 4.13
CA VAL A 315 14.94 -1.35 4.81
C VAL A 315 15.64 -0.43 3.82
N LYS A 316 15.85 0.82 4.27
CA LYS A 316 16.70 1.78 3.56
C LYS A 316 18.12 1.70 4.11
N THR A 317 19.10 1.62 3.22
CA THR A 317 20.53 1.54 3.54
C THR A 317 21.33 2.58 2.74
N VAL A 318 22.58 2.80 3.13
CA VAL A 318 23.50 3.68 2.41
C VAL A 318 24.32 2.83 1.44
N LEU A 319 24.35 3.22 0.17
CA LEU A 319 25.05 2.53 -0.90
C LEU A 319 26.51 2.18 -0.53
N ALA A 320 27.23 3.15 0.02
CA ALA A 320 28.65 3.00 0.39
C ALA A 320 28.89 2.01 1.55
N ASN A 321 27.84 1.66 2.30
CA ASN A 321 27.94 0.70 3.42
C ASN A 321 27.56 -0.72 3.00
N GLY A 322 27.02 -0.91 1.79
CA GLY A 322 26.68 -2.21 1.24
C GLY A 322 27.89 -2.92 0.61
N SER A 323 27.75 -4.23 0.43
CA SER A 323 28.77 -5.07 -0.26
C SER A 323 28.53 -5.15 -1.76
N TRP A 324 27.95 -4.11 -2.36
CA TRP A 324 27.57 -4.05 -3.76
C TRP A 324 28.81 -4.09 -4.67
N THR A 325 28.73 -4.90 -5.73
CA THR A 325 29.82 -5.04 -6.72
C THR A 325 29.47 -4.36 -8.03
N ASP A 326 28.20 -4.40 -8.39
CA ASP A 326 27.72 -3.94 -9.69
C ASP A 326 26.39 -3.18 -9.56
N TRP A 327 26.12 -2.37 -10.57
CA TRP A 327 24.80 -1.80 -10.84
C TRP A 327 24.22 -2.36 -12.14
N LEU A 328 22.90 -2.34 -12.31
CA LEU A 328 22.24 -2.80 -13.54
C LEU A 328 20.91 -2.09 -13.78
N LYS A 329 20.55 -2.02 -15.07
CA LYS A 329 19.16 -1.77 -15.49
C LYS A 329 18.38 -3.06 -15.36
N ILE A 330 17.29 -3.02 -14.63
CA ILE A 330 16.45 -4.19 -14.34
C ILE A 330 15.73 -4.61 -15.64
N PRO A 331 15.77 -5.90 -16.03
CA PRO A 331 15.02 -6.38 -17.19
C PRO A 331 13.51 -6.13 -17.02
N GLY A 332 12.86 -5.59 -18.04
CA GLY A 332 11.43 -5.29 -18.01
C GLY A 332 11.05 -3.94 -17.36
N ILE A 333 12.02 -3.16 -16.92
CA ILE A 333 11.82 -1.80 -16.42
C ILE A 333 12.22 -0.79 -17.50
N THR A 334 11.31 0.13 -17.81
CA THR A 334 11.58 1.29 -18.69
C THR A 334 12.23 2.39 -17.87
N TYR A 335 13.38 2.88 -18.32
CA TYR A 335 14.08 3.97 -17.66
C TYR A 335 13.66 5.30 -18.28
N ILE A 336 12.95 6.11 -17.49
CA ILE A 336 12.50 7.45 -17.85
C ILE A 336 13.34 8.48 -17.10
N GLU A 337 13.56 9.63 -17.72
CA GLU A 337 14.28 10.74 -17.06
C GLU A 337 13.40 11.42 -16.03
N VAL A 338 14.01 11.86 -14.94
CA VAL A 338 13.31 12.69 -13.96
C VAL A 338 12.94 14.00 -14.67
N PRO A 339 11.66 14.43 -14.66
CA PRO A 339 11.29 15.74 -15.20
C PRO A 339 12.15 16.82 -14.55
N GLU A 340 12.88 17.61 -15.35
CA GLU A 340 13.62 18.75 -14.80
C GLU A 340 12.63 19.68 -14.11
N SER A 341 12.89 19.95 -12.84
CA SER A 341 12.16 21.00 -12.11
C SER A 341 12.37 22.31 -12.88
N PRO A 342 11.33 23.08 -13.21
CA PRO A 342 11.51 24.35 -13.91
C PRO A 342 12.50 25.19 -13.11
N ALA A 343 13.57 25.62 -13.78
CA ALA A 343 14.56 26.47 -13.18
C ALA A 343 13.89 27.70 -12.55
N PRO A 344 14.30 28.13 -11.35
CA PRO A 344 13.73 29.32 -10.74
C PRO A 344 13.85 30.47 -11.73
N THR A 345 12.73 31.04 -12.13
CA THR A 345 12.67 32.24 -12.96
C THR A 345 13.35 33.36 -12.17
N ASP A 346 14.55 33.74 -12.60
CA ASP A 346 15.27 34.88 -12.07
C ASP A 346 14.51 36.16 -12.48
N THR A 347 13.58 36.54 -11.62
CA THR A 347 12.94 37.88 -11.71
C THR A 347 13.85 38.92 -11.09
N THR A 348 14.96 39.21 -11.77
CA THR A 348 15.64 40.48 -11.59
C THR A 348 14.83 41.54 -12.34
N GLU A 349 13.85 42.11 -11.66
CA GLU A 349 13.33 43.42 -12.03
C GLU A 349 14.46 44.43 -11.88
N THR A 350 15.01 44.85 -13.01
CA THR A 350 15.85 46.04 -13.09
C THR A 350 14.90 47.26 -12.92
N GLU A 351 14.89 47.82 -11.74
CA GLU A 351 14.46 49.23 -11.57
C GLU A 351 15.56 50.09 -12.23
N GLU A 352 15.24 50.73 -13.35
CA GLU A 352 16.01 51.87 -13.87
C GLU A 352 15.49 53.16 -13.24
N PRO A 353 16.38 54.15 -13.02
CA PRO A 353 16.14 55.39 -12.24
C PRO A 353 15.30 56.44 -12.96
#